data_ac3ce4ace455b04d48ed2a3c35b0be4f
#
_entry.id   ac3ce4ace455b04d48ed2a3c35b0be4f
#
_cell.length_a   1.000
_cell.length_b   1.000
_cell.length_c   1.000
_cell.angle_alpha   90.00
_cell.angle_beta   90.00
_cell.angle_gamma   90.00
#
_symmetry.space_group_name_H-M   'P 1'
#
loop_
_entity.id
_entity.type
_entity.pdbx_description
1 polymer ?
#
loop_
_entity_poly.entity_id
_entity_poly.type
_entity_poly.pdbx_seq_one_letter_code
_entity_poly.pdbx_strand_id
1 'polypeptide(L)'
;MPLPYSEKLLEYFRHPKNVGKMKNPDAKAMEGSPACGDMVALYLKVDKKTKKITDVKFESFGCASNIATGSIITEMAKGKTLDEAKKISWKDAARELGGLPPVKVHCSVLAVDVLKAAIENYEEKHGLIKEKVKTTRDIVLRRLKHVMNPVVGFDIVRTNIVKNVSVSKGTVKVFIRIPQDHQFAHNMEEEVRERLESLWDVKKVEVLFDKKG
;
A
#
# COMPACT_ATOMS: atom_id res chain seq x y z
N MET A 1 -34.25 -2.33 5.42
CA MET A 1 -33.20 -1.40 5.95
C MET A 1 -32.52 -0.75 4.77
N PRO A 2 -32.39 0.59 4.71
CA PRO A 2 -31.56 1.22 3.69
C PRO A 2 -30.13 0.72 3.84
N LEU A 3 -29.44 0.50 2.71
CA LEU A 3 -28.04 0.14 2.71
C LEU A 3 -27.24 1.26 3.43
N PRO A 4 -26.23 0.93 4.25
CA PRO A 4 -25.47 1.93 5.00
C PRO A 4 -24.51 2.74 4.10
N TYR A 5 -24.69 2.67 2.80
CA TYR A 5 -23.88 3.31 1.77
C TYR A 5 -24.62 4.45 1.10
N SER A 6 -23.92 5.53 0.80
CA SER A 6 -24.46 6.64 0.00
C SER A 6 -24.77 6.17 -1.43
N GLU A 7 -25.71 6.83 -2.12
CA GLU A 7 -25.99 6.55 -3.53
C GLU A 7 -24.74 6.75 -4.39
N LYS A 8 -23.93 7.77 -4.10
CA LYS A 8 -22.69 8.05 -4.80
C LYS A 8 -21.66 6.92 -4.64
N LEU A 9 -21.52 6.35 -3.43
CA LEU A 9 -20.66 5.17 -3.23
C LEU A 9 -21.14 3.99 -4.06
N LEU A 10 -22.45 3.73 -4.08
CA LEU A 10 -23.02 2.64 -4.86
C LEU A 10 -22.86 2.85 -6.37
N GLU A 11 -22.91 4.10 -6.84
CA GLU A 11 -22.61 4.45 -8.22
C GLU A 11 -21.16 4.11 -8.58
N TYR A 12 -20.20 4.56 -7.75
CA TYR A 12 -18.77 4.27 -7.96
C TYR A 12 -18.43 2.79 -7.83
N PHE A 13 -19.19 2.04 -7.08
CA PHE A 13 -19.06 0.58 -7.04
C PHE A 13 -19.60 -0.10 -8.30
N ARG A 14 -20.77 0.33 -8.81
CA ARG A 14 -21.40 -0.26 -9.99
C ARG A 14 -20.72 0.13 -11.30
N HIS A 15 -20.20 1.35 -11.36
CA HIS A 15 -19.57 1.95 -12.53
C HIS A 15 -18.19 2.55 -12.17
N PRO A 16 -17.24 1.72 -11.70
CA PRO A 16 -15.96 2.22 -11.25
C PRO A 16 -15.14 2.78 -12.42
N LYS A 17 -14.50 3.94 -12.18
CA LYS A 17 -13.63 4.60 -13.15
C LYS A 17 -12.21 4.07 -13.01
N ASN A 18 -11.45 4.09 -14.12
CA ASN A 18 -10.01 3.81 -14.15
C ASN A 18 -9.63 2.39 -13.66
N VAL A 19 -10.53 1.42 -13.76
CA VAL A 19 -10.26 0.02 -13.38
C VAL A 19 -9.33 -0.66 -14.38
N GLY A 20 -8.49 -1.56 -13.87
CA GLY A 20 -7.67 -2.49 -14.64
C GLY A 20 -6.18 -2.16 -14.59
N LYS A 21 -5.39 -3.09 -15.14
CA LYS A 21 -3.94 -2.95 -15.28
C LYS A 21 -3.57 -1.85 -16.27
N MET A 22 -2.44 -1.21 -16.00
CA MET A 22 -1.82 -0.29 -16.95
C MET A 22 -0.62 -0.94 -17.61
N LYS A 23 -0.55 -0.88 -18.96
CA LYS A 23 0.65 -1.32 -19.68
C LYS A 23 1.77 -0.30 -19.46
N ASN A 24 2.95 -0.79 -19.06
CA ASN A 24 4.16 0.03 -18.86
C ASN A 24 3.92 1.25 -17.95
N PRO A 25 3.46 1.09 -16.70
CA PRO A 25 3.31 2.20 -15.78
C PRO A 25 4.68 2.79 -15.43
N ASP A 26 4.72 4.11 -15.17
CA ASP A 26 5.95 4.75 -14.70
C ASP A 26 6.20 4.41 -13.23
N ALA A 27 5.12 4.16 -12.47
CA ALA A 27 5.17 3.65 -11.11
C ALA A 27 3.96 2.77 -10.79
N LYS A 28 4.14 1.88 -9.82
CA LYS A 28 3.08 1.04 -9.26
C LYS A 28 3.29 0.81 -7.78
N ALA A 29 2.21 0.59 -7.07
CA ALA A 29 2.23 0.09 -5.70
C ALA A 29 1.06 -0.86 -5.48
N MET A 30 1.16 -1.67 -4.45
CA MET A 30 0.10 -2.55 -3.97
C MET A 30 0.05 -2.45 -2.46
N GLU A 31 -1.14 -2.25 -1.93
CA GLU A 31 -1.40 -2.18 -0.50
C GLU A 31 -2.58 -3.07 -0.12
N GLY A 32 -2.58 -3.53 1.13
CA GLY A 32 -3.58 -4.46 1.65
C GLY A 32 -3.03 -5.85 1.88
N SER A 33 -3.90 -6.77 2.25
CA SER A 33 -3.55 -8.17 2.49
C SER A 33 -4.59 -9.12 1.91
N PRO A 34 -4.18 -10.15 1.19
CA PRO A 34 -5.08 -11.22 0.75
C PRO A 34 -5.83 -11.88 1.93
N ALA A 35 -5.23 -11.91 3.11
CA ALA A 35 -5.83 -12.49 4.31
C ALA A 35 -7.02 -11.70 4.84
N CYS A 36 -7.07 -10.37 4.61
CA CYS A 36 -8.22 -9.52 4.96
C CYS A 36 -9.24 -9.42 3.82
N GLY A 37 -8.93 -9.94 2.64
CA GLY A 37 -9.74 -9.86 1.43
C GLY A 37 -9.72 -8.48 0.75
N ASP A 38 -9.13 -7.47 1.37
CA ASP A 38 -9.01 -6.12 0.81
C ASP A 38 -7.58 -5.89 0.30
N MET A 39 -7.43 -5.74 -1.02
CA MET A 39 -6.17 -5.43 -1.67
C MET A 39 -6.39 -4.44 -2.80
N VAL A 40 -5.49 -3.47 -2.94
CA VAL A 40 -5.52 -2.48 -4.03
C VAL A 40 -4.14 -2.39 -4.66
N ALA A 41 -4.09 -2.57 -5.98
CA ALA A 41 -2.94 -2.22 -6.79
C ALA A 41 -3.23 -0.91 -7.54
N LEU A 42 -2.27 0.01 -7.61
CA LEU A 42 -2.40 1.29 -8.28
C LEU A 42 -1.20 1.53 -9.22
N TYR A 43 -1.51 2.04 -10.40
CA TYR A 43 -0.57 2.27 -11.50
C TYR A 43 -0.63 3.73 -11.92
N LEU A 44 0.53 4.36 -12.12
CA LEU A 44 0.64 5.77 -12.50
C LEU A 44 1.38 5.95 -13.83
N LYS A 45 0.89 6.91 -14.63
CA LYS A 45 1.64 7.60 -15.67
C LYS A 45 1.87 9.04 -15.25
N VAL A 46 3.09 9.52 -15.40
CA VAL A 46 3.49 10.85 -14.94
C VAL A 46 4.23 11.59 -16.04
N ASP A 47 3.83 12.80 -16.35
CA ASP A 47 4.58 13.68 -17.23
C ASP A 47 5.90 14.10 -16.57
N LYS A 48 7.02 13.80 -17.22
CA LYS A 48 8.37 14.01 -16.67
C LYS A 48 8.71 15.50 -16.46
N LYS A 49 8.12 16.41 -17.22
CA LYS A 49 8.41 17.86 -17.14
C LYS A 49 7.57 18.53 -16.05
N THR A 50 6.26 18.31 -16.10
CA THR A 50 5.30 18.97 -15.21
C THR A 50 5.08 18.22 -13.89
N LYS A 51 5.54 16.96 -13.77
CA LYS A 51 5.27 16.06 -12.65
C LYS A 51 3.78 15.85 -12.39
N LYS A 52 2.95 16.02 -13.42
CA LYS A 52 1.50 15.74 -13.34
C LYS A 52 1.21 14.28 -13.62
N ILE A 53 0.28 13.73 -12.89
CA ILE A 53 -0.29 12.40 -13.12
C ILE A 53 -1.19 12.50 -14.35
N THR A 54 -0.73 11.96 -15.48
CA THR A 54 -1.45 12.00 -16.76
C THR A 54 -2.47 10.88 -16.88
N ASP A 55 -2.17 9.74 -16.27
CA ASP A 55 -3.12 8.63 -16.21
C ASP A 55 -2.90 7.82 -14.92
N VAL A 56 -3.97 7.21 -14.44
CA VAL A 56 -3.96 6.37 -13.26
C VAL A 56 -4.96 5.24 -13.43
N LYS A 57 -4.57 4.03 -13.04
CA LYS A 57 -5.45 2.86 -13.02
C LYS A 57 -5.30 2.11 -11.72
N PHE A 58 -6.31 1.34 -11.37
CA PHE A 58 -6.26 0.48 -10.20
C PHE A 58 -6.95 -0.86 -10.43
N GLU A 59 -6.51 -1.85 -9.68
CA GLU A 59 -7.19 -3.12 -9.47
C GLU A 59 -7.48 -3.25 -7.97
N SER A 60 -8.67 -3.75 -7.65
CA SER A 60 -9.09 -3.95 -6.27
C SER A 60 -9.67 -5.34 -6.10
N PHE A 61 -9.23 -6.01 -5.05
CA PHE A 61 -9.84 -7.23 -4.54
C PHE A 61 -10.34 -6.91 -3.14
N GLY A 62 -11.66 -6.73 -3.00
CA GLY A 62 -12.24 -6.31 -1.73
C GLY A 62 -13.72 -5.96 -1.84
N CYS A 63 -14.24 -5.30 -0.82
CA CYS A 63 -15.63 -4.97 -0.71
C CYS A 63 -16.05 -3.77 -1.61
N ALA A 64 -17.36 -3.51 -1.72
CA ALA A 64 -17.89 -2.39 -2.50
C ALA A 64 -17.25 -1.03 -2.13
N SER A 65 -17.01 -0.79 -0.84
CA SER A 65 -16.32 0.42 -0.38
C SER A 65 -14.88 0.50 -0.87
N ASN A 66 -14.17 -0.63 -0.96
CA ASN A 66 -12.79 -0.65 -1.44
C ASN A 66 -12.71 -0.32 -2.93
N ILE A 67 -13.61 -0.87 -3.74
CA ILE A 67 -13.72 -0.56 -5.17
C ILE A 67 -14.10 0.91 -5.38
N ALA A 68 -15.10 1.41 -4.66
CA ALA A 68 -15.54 2.81 -4.78
C ALA A 68 -14.45 3.80 -4.34
N THR A 69 -13.72 3.51 -3.25
CA THR A 69 -12.61 4.38 -2.79
C THR A 69 -11.41 4.34 -3.73
N GLY A 70 -11.07 3.18 -4.29
CA GLY A 70 -10.06 3.07 -5.34
C GLY A 70 -10.42 3.91 -6.57
N SER A 71 -11.67 3.81 -7.01
CA SER A 71 -12.17 4.57 -8.15
C SER A 71 -12.08 6.09 -7.92
N ILE A 72 -12.64 6.61 -6.83
CA ILE A 72 -12.63 8.05 -6.55
C ILE A 72 -11.22 8.61 -6.35
N ILE A 73 -10.32 7.89 -5.70
CA ILE A 73 -8.93 8.30 -5.51
C ILE A 73 -8.22 8.46 -6.85
N THR A 74 -8.47 7.58 -7.81
CA THR A 74 -7.87 7.70 -9.14
C THR A 74 -8.37 8.95 -9.88
N GLU A 75 -9.65 9.29 -9.77
CA GLU A 75 -10.19 10.53 -10.35
C GLU A 75 -9.61 11.78 -9.67
N MET A 76 -9.52 11.76 -8.34
CA MET A 76 -8.94 12.87 -7.57
C MET A 76 -7.46 13.09 -7.87
N ALA A 77 -6.71 12.04 -8.17
CA ALA A 77 -5.27 12.11 -8.44
C ALA A 77 -4.96 12.52 -9.88
N LYS A 78 -5.79 12.14 -10.85
CA LYS A 78 -5.56 12.41 -12.27
C LYS A 78 -5.52 13.92 -12.56
N GLY A 79 -4.50 14.37 -13.28
CA GLY A 79 -4.28 15.79 -13.62
C GLY A 79 -3.56 16.61 -12.54
N LYS A 80 -3.41 16.09 -11.31
CA LYS A 80 -2.64 16.73 -10.24
C LYS A 80 -1.14 16.48 -10.39
N THR A 81 -0.34 17.38 -9.86
CA THR A 81 1.09 17.11 -9.62
C THR A 81 1.26 16.07 -8.53
N LEU A 82 2.43 15.42 -8.46
CA LEU A 82 2.74 14.47 -7.40
C LEU A 82 2.57 15.08 -6.01
N ASP A 83 3.03 16.32 -5.82
CA ASP A 83 2.94 17.03 -4.54
C ASP A 83 1.48 17.37 -4.14
N GLU A 84 0.64 17.71 -5.11
CA GLU A 84 -0.79 17.92 -4.87
C GLU A 84 -1.51 16.60 -4.57
N ALA A 85 -1.18 15.53 -5.27
CA ALA A 85 -1.78 14.22 -5.07
C ALA A 85 -1.42 13.62 -3.70
N LYS A 86 -0.20 13.85 -3.19
CA LYS A 86 0.21 13.45 -1.82
C LYS A 86 -0.63 14.11 -0.73
N LYS A 87 -1.23 15.27 -0.98
CA LYS A 87 -2.05 15.99 -0.02
C LYS A 87 -3.47 15.44 0.09
N ILE A 88 -3.88 14.59 -0.84
CA ILE A 88 -5.19 13.94 -0.79
C ILE A 88 -5.26 13.09 0.48
N SER A 89 -6.31 13.34 1.27
CA SER A 89 -6.55 12.61 2.51
C SER A 89 -7.69 11.60 2.37
N TRP A 90 -7.71 10.61 3.25
CA TRP A 90 -8.82 9.67 3.32
C TRP A 90 -10.17 10.35 3.61
N LYS A 91 -10.16 11.49 4.35
CA LYS A 91 -11.37 12.29 4.61
C LYS A 91 -11.92 12.92 3.35
N ASP A 92 -11.04 13.34 2.44
CA ASP A 92 -11.46 13.90 1.15
C ASP A 92 -12.13 12.82 0.30
N ALA A 93 -11.53 11.63 0.20
CA ALA A 93 -12.12 10.50 -0.51
C ALA A 93 -13.47 10.08 0.08
N ALA A 94 -13.56 9.99 1.41
CA ALA A 94 -14.82 9.66 2.08
C ALA A 94 -15.90 10.73 1.82
N ARG A 95 -15.54 12.02 1.90
CA ARG A 95 -16.46 13.14 1.63
C ARG A 95 -16.95 13.12 0.19
N GLU A 96 -16.05 12.90 -0.77
CA GLU A 96 -16.41 12.81 -2.20
C GLU A 96 -17.37 11.64 -2.49
N LEU A 97 -17.32 10.57 -1.73
CA LEU A 97 -18.27 9.44 -1.83
C LEU A 97 -19.60 9.67 -1.06
N GLY A 98 -19.80 10.86 -0.46
CA GLY A 98 -20.99 11.14 0.35
C GLY A 98 -20.97 10.49 1.72
N GLY A 99 -19.78 10.12 2.22
CA GLY A 99 -19.55 9.45 3.50
C GLY A 99 -19.29 7.96 3.38
N LEU A 100 -18.66 7.42 4.41
CA LEU A 100 -18.39 5.99 4.56
C LEU A 100 -18.91 5.52 5.92
N PRO A 101 -19.50 4.32 6.01
CA PRO A 101 -19.78 3.71 7.31
C PRO A 101 -18.51 3.64 8.16
N PRO A 102 -18.57 3.86 9.49
CA PRO A 102 -17.39 3.86 10.35
C PRO A 102 -16.50 2.62 10.19
N VAL A 103 -17.12 1.44 10.03
CA VAL A 103 -16.44 0.16 9.83
C VAL A 103 -15.77 0.03 8.45
N LYS A 104 -15.98 0.97 7.52
CA LYS A 104 -15.44 0.98 6.15
C LYS A 104 -14.48 2.15 5.89
N VAL A 105 -14.19 2.97 6.89
CA VAL A 105 -13.21 4.07 6.78
C VAL A 105 -11.83 3.56 6.38
N HIS A 106 -11.45 2.35 6.83
CA HIS A 106 -10.16 1.75 6.45
C HIS A 106 -9.98 1.59 4.93
N CYS A 107 -11.06 1.42 4.15
CA CYS A 107 -10.97 1.33 2.69
C CYS A 107 -10.46 2.64 2.07
N SER A 108 -10.88 3.80 2.60
CA SER A 108 -10.37 5.11 2.13
C SER A 108 -8.94 5.37 2.58
N VAL A 109 -8.54 4.88 3.74
CA VAL A 109 -7.13 4.94 4.20
C VAL A 109 -6.26 4.11 3.27
N LEU A 110 -6.65 2.87 3.00
CA LEU A 110 -5.92 1.97 2.09
C LEU A 110 -5.76 2.57 0.68
N ALA A 111 -6.81 3.17 0.12
CA ALA A 111 -6.76 3.78 -1.20
C ALA A 111 -5.81 4.99 -1.26
N VAL A 112 -5.73 5.78 -0.19
CA VAL A 112 -4.77 6.90 -0.08
C VAL A 112 -3.35 6.39 0.12
N ASP A 113 -3.17 5.34 0.91
CA ASP A 113 -1.84 4.78 1.19
C ASP A 113 -1.23 4.18 -0.07
N VAL A 114 -2.00 3.44 -0.88
CA VAL A 114 -1.51 2.92 -2.16
C VAL A 114 -1.18 4.02 -3.17
N LEU A 115 -1.93 5.15 -3.19
CA LEU A 115 -1.61 6.30 -4.03
C LEU A 115 -0.27 6.90 -3.61
N LYS A 116 -0.07 7.14 -2.32
CA LYS A 116 1.19 7.68 -1.79
C LYS A 116 2.36 6.76 -2.06
N ALA A 117 2.20 5.46 -1.85
CA ALA A 117 3.22 4.47 -2.13
C ALA A 117 3.60 4.42 -3.63
N ALA A 118 2.62 4.55 -4.53
CA ALA A 118 2.90 4.62 -5.97
C ALA A 118 3.66 5.90 -6.35
N ILE A 119 3.32 7.04 -5.73
CA ILE A 119 4.04 8.30 -5.93
C ILE A 119 5.48 8.19 -5.41
N GLU A 120 5.68 7.65 -4.21
CA GLU A 120 7.02 7.41 -3.65
C GLU A 120 7.85 6.49 -4.56
N ASN A 121 7.26 5.42 -5.08
CA ASN A 121 7.92 4.53 -6.04
C ASN A 121 8.36 5.27 -7.32
N TYR A 122 7.54 6.21 -7.83
CA TYR A 122 7.92 7.07 -8.95
C TYR A 122 9.12 7.95 -8.60
N GLU A 123 9.05 8.61 -7.46
CA GLU A 123 10.11 9.54 -7.01
C GLU A 123 11.43 8.84 -6.77
N GLU A 124 11.40 7.65 -6.15
CA GLU A 124 12.58 6.80 -5.96
C GLU A 124 13.23 6.43 -7.30
N LYS A 125 12.43 5.93 -8.25
CA LYS A 125 12.91 5.53 -9.58
C LYS A 125 13.52 6.67 -10.38
N HIS A 126 13.03 7.91 -10.18
CA HIS A 126 13.46 9.07 -10.95
C HIS A 126 14.41 9.99 -10.17
N GLY A 127 14.88 9.59 -8.99
CA GLY A 127 15.84 10.35 -8.18
C GLY A 127 15.29 11.70 -7.70
N LEU A 128 13.97 11.83 -7.53
CA LEU A 128 13.32 13.08 -7.10
C LEU A 128 13.33 13.24 -5.58
N ILE A 129 13.63 12.20 -4.83
CA ILE A 129 13.77 12.27 -3.38
C ILE A 129 15.08 12.97 -3.08
N LYS A 130 14.99 14.24 -2.67
CA LYS A 130 16.14 15.13 -2.41
C LYS A 130 17.01 14.66 -1.25
N GLU A 131 16.45 13.98 -0.27
CA GLU A 131 17.18 13.37 0.83
C GLU A 131 16.94 11.87 0.82
N LYS A 132 17.90 11.13 0.31
CA LYS A 132 17.94 9.69 0.48
C LYS A 132 18.30 9.38 1.94
N VAL A 133 17.28 9.40 2.80
CA VAL A 133 17.45 8.97 4.18
C VAL A 133 17.90 7.50 4.15
N LYS A 134 19.06 7.23 4.75
CA LYS A 134 19.54 5.84 4.87
C LYS A 134 18.49 5.01 5.62
N THR A 135 18.32 3.79 5.17
CA THR A 135 17.41 2.84 5.82
C THR A 135 17.77 2.69 7.30
N THR A 136 16.82 3.04 8.14
CA THR A 136 16.90 2.90 9.60
C THR A 136 15.95 1.80 10.06
N ARG A 137 16.11 1.36 11.31
CA ARG A 137 15.18 0.43 11.95
C ARG A 137 13.73 0.93 11.91
N ASP A 138 13.52 2.24 12.10
CA ASP A 138 12.17 2.83 12.11
C ASP A 138 11.53 2.86 10.71
N ILE A 139 12.33 3.07 9.66
CA ILE A 139 11.86 2.96 8.27
C ILE A 139 11.45 1.53 7.98
N VAL A 140 12.26 0.55 8.36
CA VAL A 140 11.93 -0.87 8.20
C VAL A 140 10.64 -1.21 8.94
N LEU A 141 10.50 -0.82 10.22
CA LEU A 141 9.29 -1.09 10.99
C LEU A 141 8.04 -0.43 10.37
N ARG A 142 8.15 0.78 9.81
CA ARG A 142 7.05 1.42 9.08
C ARG A 142 6.64 0.62 7.84
N ARG A 143 7.60 0.13 7.06
CA ARG A 143 7.33 -0.73 5.88
C ARG A 143 6.68 -2.06 6.31
N LEU A 144 7.14 -2.66 7.41
CA LEU A 144 6.59 -3.91 7.93
C LEU A 144 5.16 -3.78 8.50
N LYS A 145 4.68 -2.57 8.83
CA LYS A 145 3.26 -2.34 9.16
C LYS A 145 2.31 -2.61 7.99
N HIS A 146 2.81 -2.70 6.78
CA HIS A 146 2.03 -3.07 5.60
C HIS A 146 2.09 -4.58 5.27
N VAL A 147 2.82 -5.37 6.07
CA VAL A 147 2.81 -6.83 6.01
C VAL A 147 1.81 -7.34 7.04
N MET A 148 0.82 -8.10 6.58
CA MET A 148 -0.27 -8.54 7.44
C MET A 148 -0.01 -9.92 8.01
N ASN A 149 -0.38 -10.09 9.28
CA ASN A 149 -0.50 -11.41 9.88
C ASN A 149 -1.80 -12.06 9.40
N PRO A 150 -1.74 -13.11 8.58
CA PRO A 150 -2.93 -13.71 7.98
C PRO A 150 -3.86 -14.40 8.98
N VAL A 151 -3.38 -14.68 10.19
CA VAL A 151 -4.19 -15.35 11.22
C VAL A 151 -5.15 -14.37 11.90
N VAL A 152 -4.71 -13.14 12.16
CA VAL A 152 -5.48 -12.17 12.97
C VAL A 152 -5.87 -10.90 12.23
N GLY A 153 -5.41 -10.71 10.98
CA GLY A 153 -5.80 -9.57 10.14
C GLY A 153 -5.20 -8.21 10.56
N PHE A 154 -4.18 -8.20 11.42
CA PHE A 154 -3.40 -7.02 11.77
C PHE A 154 -1.96 -7.13 11.26
N ASP A 155 -1.26 -6.00 11.17
CA ASP A 155 0.14 -6.00 10.73
C ASP A 155 1.07 -6.78 11.67
N ILE A 156 2.18 -7.29 11.10
CA ILE A 156 3.13 -8.14 11.85
C ILE A 156 3.89 -7.40 12.94
N VAL A 157 3.95 -6.06 12.86
CA VAL A 157 4.59 -5.22 13.91
C VAL A 157 3.64 -5.08 15.08
N ARG A 158 2.37 -4.73 14.84
CA ARG A 158 1.33 -4.58 15.86
C ARG A 158 1.01 -5.88 16.56
N THR A 159 1.04 -6.99 15.84
CA THR A 159 0.81 -8.33 16.42
C THR A 159 2.03 -8.90 17.14
N ASN A 160 3.12 -8.11 17.24
CA ASN A 160 4.35 -8.51 17.91
C ASN A 160 5.01 -9.78 17.32
N ILE A 161 4.70 -10.10 16.07
CA ILE A 161 5.37 -11.18 15.33
C ILE A 161 6.80 -10.77 14.96
N VAL A 162 7.05 -9.50 14.65
CA VAL A 162 8.40 -8.98 14.47
C VAL A 162 9.10 -8.91 15.83
N LYS A 163 10.03 -9.83 16.07
CA LYS A 163 10.83 -9.91 17.30
C LYS A 163 11.92 -8.85 17.34
N ASN A 164 12.63 -8.70 16.24
CA ASN A 164 13.71 -7.73 16.12
C ASN A 164 13.97 -7.34 14.65
N VAL A 165 14.53 -6.17 14.47
CA VAL A 165 15.02 -5.67 13.18
C VAL A 165 16.42 -5.12 13.38
N SER A 166 17.36 -5.53 12.55
CA SER A 166 18.70 -4.92 12.48
C SER A 166 19.01 -4.44 11.05
N VAL A 167 19.66 -3.28 10.97
CA VAL A 167 20.07 -2.66 9.70
C VAL A 167 21.56 -2.38 9.78
N SER A 168 22.35 -2.95 8.90
CA SER A 168 23.80 -2.75 8.86
C SER A 168 24.35 -2.89 7.44
N LYS A 169 25.10 -1.90 6.99
CA LYS A 169 25.84 -1.90 5.70
C LYS A 169 24.99 -2.35 4.48
N GLY A 170 23.71 -1.96 4.44
CA GLY A 170 22.77 -2.34 3.38
C GLY A 170 22.17 -3.73 3.53
N THR A 171 22.40 -4.41 4.66
CA THR A 171 21.72 -5.65 5.01
C THR A 171 20.66 -5.36 6.06
N VAL A 172 19.42 -5.79 5.80
CA VAL A 172 18.31 -5.76 6.75
C VAL A 172 18.01 -7.18 7.20
N LYS A 173 18.01 -7.41 8.52
CA LYS A 173 17.58 -8.68 9.08
C LYS A 173 16.30 -8.48 9.86
N VAL A 174 15.28 -9.27 9.57
CA VAL A 174 13.98 -9.27 10.24
C VAL A 174 13.81 -10.61 10.94
N PHE A 175 13.64 -10.58 12.26
CA PHE A 175 13.41 -11.76 13.09
C PHE A 175 11.91 -11.91 13.37
N ILE A 176 11.35 -13.03 12.95
CA ILE A 176 9.91 -13.33 12.98
C ILE A 176 9.63 -14.46 13.98
N ARG A 177 8.64 -14.25 14.86
CA ARG A 177 8.25 -15.17 15.95
C ARG A 177 7.30 -16.28 15.50
N ILE A 178 7.48 -16.84 14.34
CA ILE A 178 6.79 -18.06 13.93
C ILE A 178 7.83 -19.07 13.45
N PRO A 179 7.55 -20.38 13.56
CA PRO A 179 8.42 -21.41 13.02
C PRO A 179 8.52 -21.31 11.49
N GLN A 180 9.66 -21.73 10.93
CA GLN A 180 9.87 -21.70 9.48
C GLN A 180 8.91 -22.64 8.73
N ASP A 181 8.41 -23.68 9.35
CA ASP A 181 7.42 -24.61 8.79
C ASP A 181 5.96 -24.17 9.01
N HIS A 182 5.74 -22.98 9.55
CA HIS A 182 4.40 -22.43 9.68
C HIS A 182 3.79 -22.18 8.30
N GLN A 183 2.52 -22.55 8.11
CA GLN A 183 1.82 -22.48 6.81
C GLN A 183 1.90 -21.11 6.09
N PHE A 184 2.10 -20.01 6.80
CA PHE A 184 2.23 -18.65 6.24
C PHE A 184 3.67 -18.11 6.25
N ALA A 185 4.66 -18.90 6.66
CA ALA A 185 6.05 -18.42 6.76
C ALA A 185 6.59 -17.97 5.41
N HIS A 186 6.36 -18.76 4.36
CA HIS A 186 6.81 -18.44 3.01
C HIS A 186 6.18 -17.15 2.46
N ASN A 187 4.87 -17.02 2.54
CA ASN A 187 4.18 -15.82 2.06
C ASN A 187 4.62 -14.55 2.84
N MET A 188 4.80 -14.69 4.16
CA MET A 188 5.27 -13.58 4.99
C MET A 188 6.71 -13.19 4.65
N GLU A 189 7.59 -14.16 4.35
CA GLU A 189 8.95 -13.89 3.89
C GLU A 189 8.95 -13.13 2.56
N GLU A 190 8.14 -13.55 1.59
CA GLU A 190 8.02 -12.89 0.29
C GLU A 190 7.52 -11.44 0.44
N GLU A 191 6.46 -11.20 1.21
CA GLU A 191 5.96 -9.85 1.45
C GLU A 191 7.00 -8.95 2.16
N VAL A 192 7.71 -9.48 3.15
CA VAL A 192 8.78 -8.76 3.85
C VAL A 192 9.90 -8.39 2.89
N ARG A 193 10.33 -9.34 2.03
CA ARG A 193 11.38 -9.08 1.02
C ARG A 193 10.93 -8.02 0.02
N GLU A 194 9.75 -8.17 -0.58
CA GLU A 194 9.23 -7.23 -1.58
C GLU A 194 9.23 -5.79 -1.05
N ARG A 195 8.82 -5.59 0.21
CA ARG A 195 8.74 -4.26 0.80
C ARG A 195 10.08 -3.66 1.21
N LEU A 196 11.06 -4.47 1.52
CA LEU A 196 12.34 -3.99 1.99
C LEU A 196 13.41 -3.94 0.90
N GLU A 197 13.37 -4.83 -0.10
CA GLU A 197 14.28 -4.82 -1.25
C GLU A 197 14.04 -3.63 -2.18
N SER A 198 12.85 -3.01 -2.10
CA SER A 198 12.56 -1.75 -2.80
C SER A 198 13.28 -0.53 -2.24
N LEU A 199 13.85 -0.60 -1.04
CA LEU A 199 14.59 0.50 -0.41
C LEU A 199 15.94 0.70 -1.10
N TRP A 200 16.25 1.94 -1.48
CA TRP A 200 17.37 2.31 -2.37
C TRP A 200 18.77 1.89 -1.90
N ASP A 201 19.00 1.79 -0.61
CA ASP A 201 20.30 1.44 0.01
C ASP A 201 20.32 0.01 0.59
N VAL A 202 19.22 -0.75 0.45
CA VAL A 202 19.15 -2.14 0.86
C VAL A 202 19.68 -3.03 -0.25
N LYS A 203 20.70 -3.81 0.07
CA LYS A 203 21.37 -4.75 -0.84
C LYS A 203 20.95 -6.20 -0.57
N LYS A 204 20.53 -6.47 0.66
CA LYS A 204 20.17 -7.83 1.10
C LYS A 204 19.12 -7.77 2.21
N VAL A 205 18.10 -8.60 2.09
CA VAL A 205 17.11 -8.84 3.15
C VAL A 205 17.24 -10.28 3.63
N GLU A 206 17.37 -10.47 4.94
CA GLU A 206 17.39 -11.78 5.59
C GLU A 206 16.18 -11.85 6.53
N VAL A 207 15.27 -12.77 6.25
CA VAL A 207 14.14 -13.08 7.13
C VAL A 207 14.50 -14.33 7.92
N LEU A 208 14.48 -14.22 9.24
CA LEU A 208 14.89 -15.25 10.18
C LEU A 208 13.68 -15.63 11.04
N PHE A 209 13.37 -16.89 11.05
CA PHE A 209 12.25 -17.46 11.81
C PHE A 209 12.72 -18.07 13.13
N ASP A 210 11.82 -18.17 14.09
CA ASP A 210 12.13 -18.89 15.32
C ASP A 210 12.43 -20.37 15.01
N LYS A 211 13.42 -20.93 15.72
CA LYS A 211 13.69 -22.35 15.64
C LYS A 211 12.47 -23.09 16.21
N LYS A 212 12.16 -24.27 15.66
CA LYS A 212 11.15 -25.17 16.24
C LYS A 212 11.35 -25.26 17.76
N GLY A 213 10.30 -24.94 18.50
CA GLY A 213 10.23 -25.25 19.92
C GLY A 213 10.11 -26.75 20.15
#